data_c99455dc0d2684c3a20184fcd2b978b1
#
_entry.id   c99455dc0d2684c3a20184fcd2b978b1
#
_cell.length_a   1.000
_cell.length_b   1.000
_cell.length_c   1.000
_cell.angle_alpha   90.00
_cell.angle_beta   90.00
_cell.angle_gamma   90.00
#
_symmetry.space_group_name_H-M   'P 1'
#
loop_
_entity.id
_entity.type
_entity.pdbx_description
1 polymer ?
#
loop_
_entity_poly.entity_id
_entity_poly.type
_entity_poly.pdbx_seq_one_letter_code
_entity_poly.pdbx_strand_id
1 'polypeptide(L)'
;MTAWLAEPLPTAGVTANRRVLVTDDGGGQSRSAIAAVRALSDSSYEPAVAASSPGSLAAASRRTRRVITVPPPDGPGYASAIRSALGEGGYLAALPSSDAALLALGAPVGHLLDKTALATSAEAAGFRPLASRCYPSADALMAHAGLLDYPLVVKPVFSRFPARKAAGPPDISNLPQGAGPLLVQPWIEDPIRAVAGVVWGGALVAVAHQRYLRTWPPECGTSSAAETVAPDLEVEEKLLTLLVGYTGIFQAQFAGDFLLDLNPRVYGSLPLAVASGVNLPAILCGLLRGETAALRRARPGVAYRWLEGDLRHIIVGVRSRRLSVAAAASALRPRSHTAHSVFSLRDPGPQLARLRHILASAGR
;
A
#
# COMPACT_ATOMS: atom_id res chain seq x y z
N MET A 1 0.86 23.69 -2.77
CA MET A 1 0.06 23.01 -1.72
C MET A 1 -0.86 22.01 -2.39
N THR A 2 -0.85 20.78 -1.94
CA THR A 2 -1.44 19.62 -2.62
C THR A 2 -2.96 19.58 -2.38
N ALA A 3 -3.75 19.69 -3.43
CA ALA A 3 -5.24 19.83 -3.40
C ALA A 3 -6.03 18.68 -2.74
N TRP A 4 -5.39 17.56 -2.40
CA TRP A 4 -5.99 16.43 -1.68
C TRP A 4 -5.77 16.51 -0.15
N LEU A 5 -4.83 17.32 0.27
CA LEU A 5 -4.78 17.83 1.63
C LEU A 5 -5.59 19.12 1.57
N ALA A 6 -6.69 19.22 2.29
CA ALA A 6 -7.48 20.44 2.34
C ALA A 6 -6.56 21.65 2.43
N GLU A 7 -6.84 22.72 1.67
CA GLU A 7 -6.16 23.99 1.90
C GLU A 7 -6.22 24.27 3.41
N PRO A 8 -5.14 24.78 4.03
CA PRO A 8 -5.19 25.12 5.43
C PRO A 8 -6.39 26.04 5.64
N LEU A 9 -7.45 25.48 6.24
CA LEU A 9 -8.62 26.25 6.67
C LEU A 9 -8.11 27.39 7.58
N PRO A 10 -8.75 28.55 7.58
CA PRO A 10 -8.36 29.63 8.48
C PRO A 10 -8.25 29.08 9.90
N THR A 11 -7.17 29.40 10.57
CA THR A 11 -6.59 28.77 11.76
C THR A 11 -7.53 28.48 12.93
N ALA A 12 -8.64 29.18 13.06
CA ALA A 12 -9.58 29.03 14.19
C ALA A 12 -10.53 27.81 14.12
N GLY A 13 -10.76 27.22 12.92
CA GLY A 13 -11.67 26.06 12.75
C GLY A 13 -10.96 24.71 12.57
N VAL A 14 -9.69 24.71 12.19
CA VAL A 14 -8.92 23.52 11.82
C VAL A 14 -8.57 22.65 13.04
N THR A 15 -8.27 23.26 14.17
CA THR A 15 -7.85 22.56 15.40
C THR A 15 -8.91 21.62 15.96
N ALA A 16 -10.20 21.89 15.72
CA ALA A 16 -11.31 21.07 16.21
C ALA A 16 -11.75 19.95 15.23
N ASN A 17 -11.44 20.07 13.92
CA ASN A 17 -11.91 19.12 12.92
C ASN A 17 -11.19 17.77 13.03
N ARG A 18 -11.96 16.71 13.26
CA ARG A 18 -11.46 15.33 13.38
C ARG A 18 -12.01 14.40 12.31
N ARG A 19 -12.82 14.89 11.39
CA ARG A 19 -13.41 14.08 10.31
C ARG A 19 -12.39 13.85 9.20
N VAL A 20 -12.19 12.59 8.82
CA VAL A 20 -11.24 12.21 7.77
C VAL A 20 -11.93 11.26 6.79
N LEU A 21 -11.82 11.55 5.50
CA LEU A 21 -12.33 10.68 4.44
C LEU A 21 -11.28 9.64 4.08
N VAL A 22 -11.66 8.36 4.05
CA VAL A 22 -10.81 7.26 3.57
C VAL A 22 -11.47 6.65 2.34
N THR A 23 -10.75 6.46 1.24
CA THR A 23 -11.33 5.77 0.07
C THR A 23 -11.19 4.26 0.23
N ASP A 24 -12.19 3.48 -0.24
CA ASP A 24 -12.14 2.02 -0.36
C ASP A 24 -12.65 1.61 -1.73
N ASP A 25 -11.75 1.64 -2.70
CA ASP A 25 -11.99 1.49 -4.12
C ASP A 25 -11.39 0.21 -4.75
N GLY A 26 -10.75 -0.62 -3.95
CA GLY A 26 -10.18 -1.91 -4.37
C GLY A 26 -11.20 -3.06 -4.39
N GLY A 27 -12.36 -2.89 -5.03
CA GLY A 27 -13.46 -3.88 -4.99
C GLY A 27 -14.02 -4.11 -3.58
N GLY A 28 -13.83 -3.13 -2.69
CA GLY A 28 -14.22 -3.23 -1.28
C GLY A 28 -13.32 -4.10 -0.41
N GLN A 29 -12.25 -4.68 -0.96
CA GLN A 29 -11.34 -5.59 -0.24
C GLN A 29 -10.01 -4.93 0.18
N SER A 30 -9.97 -3.59 0.25
CA SER A 30 -8.77 -2.84 0.57
C SER A 30 -8.32 -3.01 2.03
N ARG A 31 -7.20 -3.69 2.22
CA ARG A 31 -6.51 -3.78 3.52
C ARG A 31 -5.96 -2.44 3.97
N SER A 32 -5.61 -1.58 3.02
CA SER A 32 -5.11 -0.23 3.27
C SER A 32 -6.19 0.66 3.88
N ALA A 33 -7.42 0.62 3.32
CA ALA A 33 -8.55 1.39 3.80
C ALA A 33 -8.94 1.01 5.24
N ILE A 34 -9.14 -0.28 5.54
CA ILE A 34 -9.48 -0.71 6.90
C ILE A 34 -8.36 -0.40 7.90
N ALA A 35 -7.09 -0.48 7.49
CA ALA A 35 -5.97 -0.12 8.35
C ALA A 35 -5.99 1.38 8.69
N ALA A 36 -6.26 2.26 7.72
CA ALA A 36 -6.38 3.70 7.93
C ALA A 36 -7.57 4.04 8.84
N VAL A 37 -8.75 3.43 8.61
CA VAL A 37 -9.94 3.61 9.47
C VAL A 37 -9.64 3.27 10.92
N ARG A 38 -9.00 2.13 11.19
CA ARG A 38 -8.64 1.72 12.55
C ARG A 38 -7.61 2.65 13.17
N ALA A 39 -6.56 3.00 12.44
CA ALA A 39 -5.50 3.89 12.88
C ALA A 39 -6.02 5.28 13.27
N LEU A 40 -6.93 5.83 12.48
CA LEU A 40 -7.61 7.11 12.75
C LEU A 40 -8.49 7.02 14.00
N SER A 41 -9.36 6.00 14.05
CA SER A 41 -10.29 5.82 15.19
C SER A 41 -9.56 5.60 16.52
N ASP A 42 -8.42 4.89 16.51
CA ASP A 42 -7.58 4.67 17.70
C ASP A 42 -6.94 5.97 18.24
N SER A 43 -6.92 7.03 17.41
CA SER A 43 -6.43 8.38 17.78
C SER A 43 -7.55 9.42 17.84
N SER A 44 -8.81 8.97 18.07
CA SER A 44 -9.99 9.83 18.23
C SER A 44 -10.34 10.67 17.01
N TYR A 45 -9.94 10.29 15.80
CA TYR A 45 -10.48 10.82 14.57
C TYR A 45 -11.77 10.09 14.19
N GLU A 46 -12.57 10.75 13.35
CA GLU A 46 -13.87 10.27 12.88
C GLU A 46 -13.77 9.87 11.39
N PRO A 47 -13.39 8.62 11.09
CA PRO A 47 -13.24 8.20 9.71
C PRO A 47 -14.61 8.01 9.03
N ALA A 48 -14.77 8.63 7.85
CA ALA A 48 -15.79 8.30 6.87
C ALA A 48 -15.15 7.49 5.73
N VAL A 49 -15.91 6.62 5.09
CA VAL A 49 -15.43 5.76 4.00
C VAL A 49 -16.19 6.07 2.73
N ALA A 50 -15.45 6.47 1.68
CA ALA A 50 -15.96 6.51 0.31
C ALA A 50 -15.78 5.12 -0.31
N ALA A 51 -16.86 4.35 -0.38
CA ALA A 51 -16.85 2.96 -0.81
C ALA A 51 -17.43 2.79 -2.20
N SER A 52 -16.67 2.13 -3.10
CA SER A 52 -17.12 1.77 -4.44
C SER A 52 -17.78 0.38 -4.51
N SER A 53 -17.94 -0.29 -3.37
CA SER A 53 -18.55 -1.62 -3.30
C SER A 53 -19.33 -1.80 -1.99
N PRO A 54 -20.51 -2.44 -2.04
CA PRO A 54 -21.29 -2.78 -0.84
C PRO A 54 -20.56 -3.73 0.12
N GLY A 55 -19.61 -4.52 -0.40
CA GLY A 55 -18.79 -5.46 0.38
C GLY A 55 -17.54 -4.86 0.99
N SER A 56 -17.44 -3.53 1.09
CA SER A 56 -16.26 -2.82 1.61
C SER A 56 -15.89 -3.26 3.02
N LEU A 57 -14.65 -3.69 3.20
CA LEU A 57 -14.08 -4.03 4.51
C LEU A 57 -14.07 -2.83 5.44
N ALA A 58 -13.69 -1.66 4.91
CA ALA A 58 -13.63 -0.44 5.69
C ALA A 58 -15.03 0.04 6.08
N ALA A 59 -16.01 -0.04 5.19
CA ALA A 59 -17.40 0.29 5.49
C ALA A 59 -18.03 -0.65 6.52
N ALA A 60 -17.64 -1.93 6.54
CA ALA A 60 -18.13 -2.92 7.52
C ALA A 60 -17.54 -2.74 8.93
N SER A 61 -16.54 -1.87 9.10
CA SER A 61 -15.95 -1.59 10.40
C SER A 61 -16.89 -0.76 11.28
N ARG A 62 -17.07 -1.19 12.54
CA ARG A 62 -17.81 -0.40 13.54
C ARG A 62 -17.12 0.92 13.91
N ARG A 63 -15.88 1.13 13.46
CA ARG A 63 -15.10 2.36 13.65
C ARG A 63 -15.36 3.39 12.56
N THR A 64 -16.02 3.00 11.47
CA THR A 64 -16.47 3.91 10.41
C THR A 64 -17.69 4.67 10.87
N ARG A 65 -17.62 6.00 10.84
CA ARG A 65 -18.72 6.89 11.27
C ARG A 65 -19.74 7.14 10.18
N ARG A 66 -19.30 7.16 8.92
CA ARG A 66 -20.15 7.41 7.75
C ARG A 66 -19.64 6.63 6.56
N VAL A 67 -20.55 6.10 5.78
CA VAL A 67 -20.25 5.48 4.47
C VAL A 67 -20.87 6.32 3.37
N ILE A 68 -20.09 6.61 2.35
CA ILE A 68 -20.48 7.34 1.13
C ILE A 68 -20.29 6.39 -0.02
N THR A 69 -21.35 6.11 -0.77
CA THR A 69 -21.25 5.28 -1.98
C THR A 69 -20.72 6.12 -3.12
N VAL A 70 -19.70 5.62 -3.81
CA VAL A 70 -19.08 6.24 -4.99
C VAL A 70 -19.02 5.23 -6.12
N PRO A 71 -18.94 5.66 -7.39
CA PRO A 71 -18.73 4.76 -8.53
C PRO A 71 -17.40 3.96 -8.39
N PRO A 72 -17.20 2.87 -9.17
CA PRO A 72 -15.90 2.20 -9.25
C PRO A 72 -14.80 3.13 -9.80
N PRO A 73 -13.52 2.90 -9.47
CA PRO A 73 -12.40 3.78 -9.87
C PRO A 73 -12.22 3.96 -11.38
N ASP A 74 -12.58 2.96 -12.16
CA ASP A 74 -12.58 2.96 -13.64
C ASP A 74 -13.89 3.44 -14.24
N GLY A 75 -14.91 3.70 -13.41
CA GLY A 75 -16.22 4.17 -13.84
C GLY A 75 -16.28 5.68 -14.04
N PRO A 76 -17.19 6.14 -14.92
CA PRO A 76 -17.44 7.57 -15.09
C PRO A 76 -17.95 8.18 -13.79
N GLY A 77 -17.47 9.38 -13.47
CA GLY A 77 -17.90 10.13 -12.29
C GLY A 77 -17.19 9.79 -10.98
N TYR A 78 -16.29 8.78 -10.93
CA TYR A 78 -15.55 8.44 -9.69
C TYR A 78 -14.79 9.65 -9.12
N ALA A 79 -13.98 10.31 -9.95
CA ALA A 79 -13.19 11.46 -9.51
C ALA A 79 -14.05 12.63 -9.03
N SER A 80 -15.18 12.91 -9.68
CA SER A 80 -16.11 13.96 -9.24
C SER A 80 -16.80 13.58 -7.93
N ALA A 81 -17.23 12.33 -7.78
CA ALA A 81 -17.86 11.85 -6.55
C ALA A 81 -16.93 11.94 -5.33
N ILE A 82 -15.65 11.56 -5.48
CA ILE A 82 -14.64 11.69 -4.41
C ILE A 82 -14.42 13.16 -4.04
N ARG A 83 -14.27 14.05 -5.04
CA ARG A 83 -14.08 15.49 -4.77
C ARG A 83 -15.32 16.13 -4.14
N SER A 84 -16.53 15.79 -4.62
CA SER A 84 -17.79 16.26 -4.02
C SER A 84 -17.89 15.79 -2.55
N ALA A 85 -17.65 14.49 -2.31
CA ALA A 85 -17.67 13.95 -0.95
C ALA A 85 -16.69 14.68 -0.02
N LEU A 86 -15.50 15.00 -0.51
CA LEU A 86 -14.49 15.74 0.26
C LEU A 86 -14.94 17.16 0.56
N GLY A 87 -15.45 17.90 -0.44
CA GLY A 87 -15.89 19.29 -0.32
C GLY A 87 -17.12 19.45 0.56
N GLU A 88 -18.14 18.62 0.37
CA GLU A 88 -19.41 18.69 1.10
C GLU A 88 -19.28 18.17 2.54
N GLY A 89 -18.40 17.22 2.79
CA GLY A 89 -18.27 16.56 4.09
C GLY A 89 -17.55 17.36 5.15
N GLY A 90 -16.89 18.47 4.81
CA GLY A 90 -16.08 19.25 5.74
C GLY A 90 -14.99 18.41 6.42
N TYR A 91 -14.31 17.57 5.66
CA TYR A 91 -13.23 16.71 6.15
C TYR A 91 -11.91 17.48 6.28
N LEU A 92 -11.13 17.12 7.30
CA LEU A 92 -9.76 17.61 7.49
C LEU A 92 -8.85 17.18 6.32
N ALA A 93 -9.04 15.96 5.85
CA ALA A 93 -8.26 15.38 4.76
C ALA A 93 -8.99 14.20 4.10
N ALA A 94 -8.55 13.82 2.90
CA ALA A 94 -8.82 12.53 2.31
C ALA A 94 -7.56 11.65 2.36
N LEU A 95 -7.68 10.38 2.77
CA LEU A 95 -6.63 9.38 2.75
C LEU A 95 -6.90 8.38 1.64
N PRO A 96 -6.23 8.48 0.49
CA PRO A 96 -6.41 7.55 -0.62
C PRO A 96 -5.83 6.18 -0.28
N SER A 97 -6.57 5.11 -0.61
CA SER A 97 -6.14 3.72 -0.43
C SER A 97 -5.65 3.06 -1.71
N SER A 98 -5.76 3.75 -2.85
CA SER A 98 -5.32 3.31 -4.17
C SER A 98 -4.71 4.45 -4.99
N ASP A 99 -4.02 4.11 -6.06
CA ASP A 99 -3.46 5.05 -7.02
C ASP A 99 -4.60 5.79 -7.77
N ALA A 100 -5.70 5.09 -8.06
CA ALA A 100 -6.87 5.69 -8.73
C ALA A 100 -7.49 6.80 -7.87
N ALA A 101 -7.67 6.58 -6.56
CA ALA A 101 -8.16 7.60 -5.64
C ALA A 101 -7.21 8.79 -5.54
N LEU A 102 -5.91 8.54 -5.52
CA LEU A 102 -4.89 9.58 -5.47
C LEU A 102 -4.98 10.52 -6.69
N LEU A 103 -5.09 9.92 -7.88
CA LEU A 103 -5.26 10.67 -9.13
C LEU A 103 -6.61 11.40 -9.18
N ALA A 104 -7.69 10.78 -8.68
CA ALA A 104 -9.01 11.40 -8.61
C ALA A 104 -9.05 12.65 -7.73
N LEU A 105 -8.22 12.69 -6.69
CA LEU A 105 -8.02 13.84 -5.81
C LEU A 105 -7.13 14.92 -6.42
N GLY A 106 -6.55 14.68 -7.60
CA GLY A 106 -5.68 15.64 -8.28
C GLY A 106 -4.28 15.75 -7.67
N ALA A 107 -3.81 14.71 -6.95
CA ALA A 107 -2.48 14.71 -6.35
C ALA A 107 -1.40 14.78 -7.45
N PRO A 108 -0.40 15.69 -7.35
CA PRO A 108 0.65 15.86 -8.36
C PRO A 108 1.75 14.82 -8.20
N VAL A 109 1.38 13.54 -8.15
CA VAL A 109 2.28 12.40 -7.87
C VAL A 109 2.43 11.45 -9.06
N GLY A 110 2.03 11.87 -10.25
CA GLY A 110 2.10 11.02 -11.45
C GLY A 110 3.49 10.44 -11.69
N HIS A 111 4.53 11.23 -11.46
CA HIS A 111 5.93 10.80 -11.58
C HIS A 111 6.35 9.76 -10.54
N LEU A 112 5.69 9.67 -9.39
CA LEU A 112 5.94 8.65 -8.37
C LEU A 112 5.14 7.35 -8.65
N LEU A 113 4.06 7.43 -9.41
CA LEU A 113 3.21 6.29 -9.78
C LEU A 113 3.66 5.62 -11.08
N ASP A 114 4.26 6.37 -12.00
CA ASP A 114 4.86 5.84 -13.22
C ASP A 114 6.19 5.16 -12.87
N LYS A 115 6.24 3.84 -13.01
CA LYS A 115 7.42 3.05 -12.61
C LYS A 115 8.65 3.31 -13.48
N THR A 116 8.49 3.86 -14.66
CA THR A 116 9.63 4.27 -15.51
C THR A 116 10.22 5.59 -15.02
N ALA A 117 9.38 6.57 -14.74
CA ALA A 117 9.80 7.85 -14.17
C ALA A 117 10.37 7.65 -12.75
N LEU A 118 9.76 6.77 -11.94
CA LEU A 118 10.23 6.41 -10.61
C LEU A 118 11.65 5.80 -10.65
N ALA A 119 11.94 4.92 -11.61
CA ALA A 119 13.27 4.32 -11.76
C ALA A 119 14.35 5.38 -12.03
N THR A 120 14.09 6.34 -12.92
CA THR A 120 14.99 7.46 -13.20
C THR A 120 15.16 8.38 -11.97
N SER A 121 14.07 8.70 -11.28
CA SER A 121 14.13 9.54 -10.07
C SER A 121 14.86 8.84 -8.93
N ALA A 122 14.72 7.52 -8.81
CA ALA A 122 15.43 6.72 -7.80
C ALA A 122 16.95 6.72 -8.04
N GLU A 123 17.38 6.58 -9.28
CA GLU A 123 18.80 6.68 -9.64
C GLU A 123 19.35 8.06 -9.31
N ALA A 124 18.62 9.12 -9.67
CA ALA A 124 19.00 10.51 -9.34
C ALA A 124 19.05 10.75 -7.81
N ALA A 125 18.25 10.02 -7.02
CA ALA A 125 18.28 10.07 -5.57
C ALA A 125 19.37 9.19 -4.93
N GLY A 126 20.22 8.54 -5.73
CA GLY A 126 21.35 7.73 -5.28
C GLY A 126 20.99 6.27 -4.93
N PHE A 127 19.80 5.78 -5.32
CA PHE A 127 19.52 4.34 -5.28
C PHE A 127 20.21 3.61 -6.42
N ARG A 128 20.51 2.34 -6.20
CA ARG A 128 21.10 1.49 -7.23
C ARG A 128 20.15 1.36 -8.43
N PRO A 129 20.58 1.67 -9.68
CA PRO A 129 19.71 1.57 -10.84
C PRO A 129 19.34 0.10 -11.12
N LEU A 130 18.05 -0.17 -11.31
CA LEU A 130 17.55 -1.48 -11.71
C LEU A 130 17.29 -1.46 -13.22
N ALA A 131 18.03 -2.33 -13.95
CA ALA A 131 17.85 -2.46 -15.39
C ALA A 131 16.37 -2.70 -15.73
N SER A 132 15.80 -1.84 -16.55
CA SER A 132 14.37 -1.83 -16.81
C SER A 132 14.12 -1.65 -18.32
N ARG A 133 13.24 -2.48 -18.88
CA ARG A 133 12.77 -2.33 -20.28
C ARG A 133 11.27 -2.16 -20.30
N CYS A 134 10.80 -1.18 -21.06
CA CYS A 134 9.37 -0.94 -21.25
C CYS A 134 8.90 -1.53 -22.58
N TYR A 135 7.75 -2.22 -22.54
CA TYR A 135 7.08 -2.76 -23.71
C TYR A 135 5.66 -2.17 -23.79
N PRO A 136 5.19 -1.74 -24.97
CA PRO A 136 3.90 -1.08 -25.11
C PRO A 136 2.70 -2.00 -24.84
N SER A 137 2.88 -3.32 -25.01
CA SER A 137 1.82 -4.31 -24.79
C SER A 137 2.38 -5.69 -24.44
N ALA A 138 1.54 -6.61 -24.02
CA ALA A 138 1.88 -8.01 -23.81
C ALA A 138 2.33 -8.69 -25.12
N ASP A 139 1.73 -8.36 -26.25
CA ASP A 139 2.10 -8.91 -27.57
C ASP A 139 3.50 -8.45 -27.97
N ALA A 140 3.82 -7.17 -27.76
CA ALA A 140 5.16 -6.64 -28.03
C ALA A 140 6.22 -7.29 -27.13
N LEU A 141 5.90 -7.56 -25.86
CA LEU A 141 6.77 -8.30 -24.95
C LEU A 141 6.93 -9.75 -25.41
N MET A 142 5.83 -10.41 -25.83
CA MET A 142 5.85 -11.81 -26.29
C MET A 142 6.71 -11.99 -27.53
N ALA A 143 6.68 -11.04 -28.47
CA ALA A 143 7.54 -11.07 -29.66
C ALA A 143 9.04 -11.09 -29.33
N HIS A 144 9.44 -10.64 -28.15
CA HIS A 144 10.82 -10.60 -27.68
C HIS A 144 11.11 -11.66 -26.61
N ALA A 145 10.13 -12.46 -26.21
CA ALA A 145 10.25 -13.36 -25.05
C ALA A 145 11.43 -14.33 -25.14
N GLY A 146 11.75 -14.81 -26.34
CA GLY A 146 12.91 -15.72 -26.56
C GLY A 146 14.30 -15.06 -26.45
N LEU A 147 14.34 -13.72 -26.36
CA LEU A 147 15.58 -12.94 -26.28
C LEU A 147 15.85 -12.37 -24.88
N LEU A 148 15.00 -12.71 -23.91
CA LEU A 148 15.09 -12.17 -22.55
C LEU A 148 15.87 -13.11 -21.63
N ASP A 149 16.61 -12.53 -20.69
CA ASP A 149 17.29 -13.25 -19.63
C ASP A 149 16.32 -13.55 -18.48
N TYR A 150 16.10 -14.82 -18.19
CA TYR A 150 15.22 -15.29 -17.12
C TYR A 150 16.00 -15.75 -15.89
N PRO A 151 15.42 -15.66 -14.65
CA PRO A 151 14.08 -15.19 -14.32
C PRO A 151 13.98 -13.66 -14.32
N LEU A 152 12.78 -13.17 -14.63
CA LEU A 152 12.48 -11.73 -14.65
C LEU A 152 11.15 -11.41 -13.97
N VAL A 153 10.91 -10.12 -13.73
CA VAL A 153 9.63 -9.60 -13.24
C VAL A 153 8.97 -8.79 -14.33
N VAL A 154 7.69 -9.07 -14.58
CA VAL A 154 6.82 -8.27 -15.42
C VAL A 154 5.79 -7.56 -14.55
N LYS A 155 5.69 -6.24 -14.69
CA LYS A 155 4.70 -5.43 -13.98
C LYS A 155 4.14 -4.33 -14.88
N PRO A 156 2.87 -3.91 -14.69
CA PRO A 156 2.34 -2.78 -15.43
C PRO A 156 3.07 -1.50 -14.99
N VAL A 157 3.29 -0.57 -15.93
CA VAL A 157 3.88 0.75 -15.62
C VAL A 157 3.01 1.47 -14.58
N PHE A 158 1.70 1.43 -14.75
CA PHE A 158 0.72 1.87 -13.75
C PHE A 158 0.04 0.66 -13.11
N SER A 159 -0.16 0.67 -11.80
CA SER A 159 -0.64 -0.47 -10.99
C SER A 159 -2.05 -0.96 -11.38
N ARG A 160 -2.17 -1.73 -12.48
CA ARG A 160 -3.42 -2.35 -12.95
C ARG A 160 -3.57 -3.81 -12.53
N PHE A 161 -2.47 -4.52 -12.36
CA PHE A 161 -2.39 -5.88 -11.85
C PHE A 161 -1.09 -6.08 -11.06
N PRO A 162 -1.01 -7.11 -10.19
CA PRO A 162 0.20 -7.39 -9.42
C PRO A 162 1.38 -7.76 -10.31
N ALA A 163 2.61 -7.40 -9.90
CA ALA A 163 3.84 -7.88 -10.52
C ALA A 163 3.84 -9.42 -10.59
N ARG A 164 4.46 -9.98 -11.63
CA ARG A 164 4.57 -11.43 -11.85
C ARG A 164 6.02 -11.79 -12.15
N LYS A 165 6.50 -12.86 -11.52
CA LYS A 165 7.75 -13.50 -11.90
C LYS A 165 7.51 -14.34 -13.15
N ALA A 166 8.39 -14.23 -14.12
CA ALA A 166 8.44 -15.11 -15.27
C ALA A 166 9.75 -15.91 -15.22
N ALA A 167 9.64 -17.23 -15.23
CA ALA A 167 10.76 -18.16 -15.27
C ALA A 167 11.13 -18.53 -16.71
N GLY A 168 10.28 -18.18 -17.67
CA GLY A 168 10.49 -18.45 -19.10
C GLY A 168 9.37 -17.84 -19.95
N PRO A 169 9.49 -17.95 -21.30
CA PRO A 169 8.50 -17.41 -22.24
C PRO A 169 7.04 -17.82 -21.99
N PRO A 170 6.73 -19.06 -21.54
CA PRO A 170 5.34 -19.45 -21.26
C PRO A 170 4.64 -18.59 -20.19
N ASP A 171 5.40 -18.04 -19.24
CA ASP A 171 4.79 -17.19 -18.19
C ASP A 171 4.33 -15.84 -18.74
N ILE A 172 4.93 -15.37 -19.83
CA ILE A 172 4.58 -14.13 -20.52
C ILE A 172 3.24 -14.29 -21.25
N SER A 173 2.98 -15.47 -21.85
CA SER A 173 1.73 -15.74 -22.55
C SER A 173 0.50 -15.73 -21.62
N ASN A 174 0.71 -15.89 -20.32
CA ASN A 174 -0.35 -15.86 -19.28
C ASN A 174 -0.63 -14.45 -18.72
N LEU A 175 -0.04 -13.40 -19.30
CA LEU A 175 -0.34 -12.02 -18.89
C LEU A 175 -1.78 -11.63 -19.28
N PRO A 176 -2.42 -10.73 -18.52
CA PRO A 176 -3.75 -10.25 -18.86
C PRO A 176 -3.78 -9.60 -20.26
N GLN A 177 -4.81 -9.92 -21.05
CA GLN A 177 -5.03 -9.23 -22.32
C GLN A 177 -5.26 -7.74 -22.09
N GLY A 178 -4.75 -6.89 -22.98
CA GLY A 178 -4.84 -5.44 -22.86
C GLY A 178 -4.03 -4.88 -21.67
N ALA A 179 -3.00 -5.59 -21.23
CA ALA A 179 -2.18 -5.24 -20.05
C ALA A 179 -1.53 -3.84 -20.13
N GLY A 180 -1.61 -3.11 -21.25
CA GLY A 180 -1.04 -1.77 -21.43
C GLY A 180 0.50 -1.80 -21.39
N PRO A 181 1.17 -0.65 -21.17
CA PRO A 181 2.61 -0.63 -21.09
C PRO A 181 3.11 -1.43 -19.89
N LEU A 182 4.10 -2.30 -20.16
CA LEU A 182 4.69 -3.23 -19.23
C LEU A 182 6.16 -2.89 -18.96
N LEU A 183 6.57 -2.94 -17.71
CA LEU A 183 7.95 -2.85 -17.30
C LEU A 183 8.49 -4.24 -17.00
N VAL A 184 9.64 -4.57 -17.60
CA VAL A 184 10.38 -5.83 -17.41
C VAL A 184 11.68 -5.51 -16.70
N GLN A 185 11.95 -6.25 -15.63
CA GLN A 185 13.15 -6.09 -14.78
C GLN A 185 13.72 -7.46 -14.45
N PRO A 186 15.04 -7.59 -14.20
CA PRO A 186 15.61 -8.83 -13.69
C PRO A 186 14.96 -9.21 -12.36
N TRP A 187 14.87 -10.52 -12.10
CA TRP A 187 14.50 -11.02 -10.78
C TRP A 187 15.65 -10.78 -9.80
N ILE A 188 15.34 -10.14 -8.68
CA ILE A 188 16.29 -9.92 -7.58
C ILE A 188 15.96 -10.89 -6.45
N GLU A 189 16.93 -11.69 -6.01
CA GLU A 189 16.74 -12.71 -4.97
C GLU A 189 16.82 -12.17 -3.54
N ASP A 190 17.25 -10.92 -3.39
CA ASP A 190 17.39 -10.28 -2.09
C ASP A 190 16.04 -10.20 -1.35
N PRO A 191 16.08 -10.27 -0.01
CA PRO A 191 14.89 -10.12 0.82
C PRO A 191 14.18 -8.79 0.56
N ILE A 192 12.85 -8.85 0.47
CA ILE A 192 12.02 -7.64 0.33
C ILE A 192 12.01 -6.87 1.64
N ARG A 193 12.37 -5.60 1.56
CA ARG A 193 12.27 -4.60 2.63
C ARG A 193 11.28 -3.51 2.21
N ALA A 194 10.76 -2.78 3.17
CA ALA A 194 10.02 -1.56 2.87
C ALA A 194 10.25 -0.51 3.95
N VAL A 195 10.22 0.74 3.53
CA VAL A 195 10.23 1.92 4.40
C VAL A 195 8.95 2.67 4.17
N ALA A 196 8.22 2.94 5.24
CA ALA A 196 7.00 3.72 5.19
C ALA A 196 7.08 4.88 6.16
N GLY A 197 6.49 6.01 5.81
CA GLY A 197 6.59 7.19 6.67
C GLY A 197 5.62 8.29 6.29
N VAL A 198 5.83 9.43 6.94
CA VAL A 198 5.19 10.71 6.62
C VAL A 198 6.29 11.71 6.28
N VAL A 199 6.18 12.33 5.10
CA VAL A 199 6.94 13.51 4.72
C VAL A 199 6.06 14.75 4.94
N TRP A 200 6.61 15.75 5.60
CA TRP A 200 5.96 17.04 5.87
C TRP A 200 6.98 18.16 5.82
N GLY A 201 6.71 19.17 5.02
CA GLY A 201 7.61 20.33 4.89
C GLY A 201 9.04 19.96 4.44
N GLY A 202 9.20 18.93 3.62
CA GLY A 202 10.50 18.43 3.15
C GLY A 202 11.28 17.57 4.15
N ALA A 203 10.69 17.21 5.30
CA ALA A 203 11.33 16.38 6.30
C ALA A 203 10.55 15.10 6.57
N LEU A 204 11.24 14.01 6.95
CA LEU A 204 10.61 12.84 7.56
C LEU A 204 10.19 13.20 8.99
N VAL A 205 8.91 12.99 9.31
CA VAL A 205 8.35 13.22 10.65
C VAL A 205 7.95 11.92 11.34
N ALA A 206 7.76 10.86 10.59
CA ALA A 206 7.55 9.52 11.12
C ALA A 206 8.06 8.48 10.12
N VAL A 207 8.68 7.40 10.59
CA VAL A 207 9.22 6.35 9.72
C VAL A 207 9.19 4.98 10.38
N ALA A 208 8.90 3.95 9.58
CA ALA A 208 8.93 2.55 9.96
C ALA A 208 9.66 1.74 8.89
N HIS A 209 10.76 1.10 9.28
CA HIS A 209 11.47 0.13 8.47
C HIS A 209 10.92 -1.27 8.73
N GLN A 210 10.69 -2.04 7.68
CA GLN A 210 10.12 -3.38 7.79
C GLN A 210 10.79 -4.35 6.81
N ARG A 211 10.89 -5.61 7.23
CA ARG A 211 11.32 -6.73 6.41
C ARG A 211 10.13 -7.65 6.17
N TYR A 212 9.91 -8.07 4.91
CA TYR A 212 8.90 -9.07 4.58
C TYR A 212 9.45 -10.46 4.88
N LEU A 213 8.70 -11.21 5.65
CA LEU A 213 8.99 -12.60 5.93
C LEU A 213 8.31 -13.52 4.90
N ARG A 214 7.13 -13.13 4.44
CA ARG A 214 6.35 -13.83 3.41
C ARG A 214 5.46 -12.85 2.66
N THR A 215 5.14 -13.20 1.42
CA THR A 215 4.24 -12.43 0.54
C THR A 215 3.10 -13.29 0.05
N TRP A 216 2.00 -12.68 -0.37
CA TRP A 216 0.95 -13.36 -1.10
C TRP A 216 0.50 -12.52 -2.31
N PRO A 217 0.50 -13.09 -3.55
CA PRO A 217 1.09 -14.40 -3.91
C PRO A 217 2.57 -14.52 -3.54
N PRO A 218 3.12 -15.75 -3.48
CA PRO A 218 4.56 -15.93 -3.27
C PRO A 218 5.39 -15.13 -4.28
N GLU A 219 6.59 -14.71 -3.89
CA GLU A 219 7.58 -13.99 -4.70
C GLU A 219 7.19 -12.52 -4.97
N CYS A 220 6.18 -12.22 -5.79
CA CYS A 220 5.83 -10.86 -6.22
C CYS A 220 4.62 -10.25 -5.49
N GLY A 221 4.10 -10.91 -4.49
CA GLY A 221 2.90 -10.47 -3.77
C GLY A 221 3.14 -9.37 -2.73
N THR A 222 2.04 -8.92 -2.15
CA THR A 222 2.08 -7.99 -1.01
C THR A 222 2.45 -8.73 0.27
N SER A 223 3.01 -8.04 1.26
CA SER A 223 3.37 -8.63 2.56
C SER A 223 2.20 -9.38 3.19
N SER A 224 2.40 -10.66 3.50
CA SER A 224 1.51 -11.50 4.31
C SER A 224 2.03 -11.70 5.72
N ALA A 225 3.35 -11.68 5.90
CA ALA A 225 4.01 -11.59 7.20
C ALA A 225 5.23 -10.67 7.09
N ALA A 226 5.42 -9.82 8.09
CA ALA A 226 6.54 -8.89 8.17
C ALA A 226 6.92 -8.63 9.63
N GLU A 227 8.05 -7.98 9.81
CA GLU A 227 8.44 -7.43 11.11
C GLU A 227 9.15 -6.09 10.92
N THR A 228 9.08 -5.22 11.93
CA THR A 228 9.88 -4.00 11.96
C THR A 228 11.33 -4.31 12.25
N VAL A 229 12.21 -3.57 11.59
CA VAL A 229 13.67 -3.69 11.73
C VAL A 229 14.28 -2.35 12.17
N ALA A 230 15.56 -2.37 12.52
CA ALA A 230 16.33 -1.16 12.80
C ALA A 230 16.30 -0.19 11.61
N PRO A 231 16.34 1.13 11.84
CA PRO A 231 16.36 2.12 10.78
C PRO A 231 17.66 2.03 9.98
N ASP A 232 17.53 2.33 8.69
CA ASP A 232 18.62 2.51 7.74
C ASP A 232 18.63 3.99 7.34
N LEU A 233 19.55 4.76 7.90
CA LEU A 233 19.58 6.21 7.76
C LEU A 233 19.97 6.65 6.34
N GLU A 234 20.81 5.88 5.65
CA GLU A 234 21.17 6.16 4.27
C GLU A 234 19.95 6.04 3.34
N VAL A 235 19.12 5.02 3.57
CA VAL A 235 17.86 4.87 2.82
C VAL A 235 16.89 6.01 3.15
N GLU A 236 16.82 6.49 4.40
CA GLU A 236 15.98 7.63 4.77
C GLU A 236 16.41 8.91 4.01
N GLU A 237 17.71 9.19 3.91
CA GLU A 237 18.25 10.34 3.18
C GLU A 237 17.95 10.27 1.68
N LYS A 238 18.17 9.11 1.05
CA LYS A 238 17.84 8.88 -0.37
C LYS A 238 16.34 9.03 -0.62
N LEU A 239 15.49 8.55 0.29
CA LEU A 239 14.05 8.72 0.20
C LEU A 239 13.62 10.18 0.32
N LEU A 240 14.25 10.99 1.17
CA LEU A 240 13.97 12.42 1.23
C LEU A 240 14.31 13.11 -0.09
N THR A 241 15.42 12.74 -0.73
CA THR A 241 15.80 13.24 -2.05
C THR A 241 14.77 12.84 -3.11
N LEU A 242 14.35 11.58 -3.13
CA LEU A 242 13.34 11.06 -4.06
C LEU A 242 11.97 11.74 -3.89
N LEU A 243 11.60 12.07 -2.64
CA LEU A 243 10.31 12.62 -2.27
C LEU A 243 10.30 14.15 -2.17
N VAL A 244 11.28 14.82 -2.79
CA VAL A 244 11.29 16.30 -2.85
C VAL A 244 9.98 16.82 -3.45
N GLY A 245 9.35 17.78 -2.74
CA GLY A 245 8.05 18.33 -3.12
C GLY A 245 6.84 17.48 -2.74
N TYR A 246 7.04 16.25 -2.26
CA TYR A 246 5.96 15.41 -1.75
C TYR A 246 5.63 15.75 -0.29
N THR A 247 4.36 15.70 0.04
CA THR A 247 3.86 15.80 1.43
C THR A 247 2.79 14.74 1.63
N GLY A 248 2.93 13.89 2.64
CA GLY A 248 1.95 12.84 2.93
C GLY A 248 2.55 11.51 3.39
N ILE A 249 1.71 10.49 3.39
CA ILE A 249 2.09 9.11 3.74
C ILE A 249 2.67 8.42 2.52
N PHE A 250 3.76 7.70 2.68
CA PHE A 250 4.36 6.88 1.64
C PHE A 250 4.74 5.48 2.14
N GLN A 251 4.93 4.54 1.21
CA GLN A 251 5.62 3.27 1.41
C GLN A 251 6.48 2.98 0.19
N ALA A 252 7.80 2.88 0.37
CA ALA A 252 8.76 2.45 -0.62
C ALA A 252 9.15 0.98 -0.38
N GLN A 253 9.27 0.19 -1.45
CA GLN A 253 9.62 -1.24 -1.40
C GLN A 253 10.94 -1.48 -2.10
N PHE A 254 11.76 -2.33 -1.51
CA PHE A 254 13.12 -2.62 -1.96
C PHE A 254 13.39 -4.12 -2.02
N ALA A 255 14.24 -4.55 -2.96
CA ALA A 255 14.96 -5.82 -2.89
C ALA A 255 16.45 -5.50 -2.86
N GLY A 256 17.14 -5.85 -1.76
CA GLY A 256 18.49 -5.33 -1.51
C GLY A 256 18.50 -3.79 -1.56
N ASP A 257 19.34 -3.23 -2.44
CA ASP A 257 19.49 -1.78 -2.62
C ASP A 257 18.68 -1.22 -3.79
N PHE A 258 17.86 -2.06 -4.43
CA PHE A 258 17.03 -1.66 -5.55
C PHE A 258 15.65 -1.20 -5.10
N LEU A 259 15.25 0.02 -5.46
CA LEU A 259 13.87 0.47 -5.28
C LEU A 259 12.96 -0.24 -6.31
N LEU A 260 11.97 -0.96 -5.82
CA LEU A 260 11.03 -1.72 -6.65
C LEU A 260 9.73 -0.97 -6.93
N ASP A 261 9.20 -0.27 -5.93
CA ASP A 261 7.89 0.37 -6.00
C ASP A 261 7.75 1.47 -4.94
N LEU A 262 6.93 2.47 -5.22
CA LEU A 262 6.57 3.53 -4.29
C LEU A 262 5.06 3.73 -4.29
N ASN A 263 4.48 3.71 -3.10
CA ASN A 263 3.07 3.93 -2.85
C ASN A 263 2.90 5.24 -2.06
N PRO A 264 2.62 6.39 -2.69
CA PRO A 264 2.46 7.67 -2.00
C PRO A 264 1.05 7.80 -1.39
N ARG A 265 0.66 6.86 -0.56
CA ARG A 265 -0.67 6.69 0.06
C ARG A 265 -0.66 5.70 1.21
N VAL A 266 -1.82 5.47 1.85
CA VAL A 266 -1.95 4.38 2.83
C VAL A 266 -1.79 3.01 2.17
N TYR A 267 -1.30 2.03 2.93
CA TYR A 267 -0.85 0.74 2.43
C TYR A 267 -1.28 -0.44 3.32
N GLY A 268 -1.22 -1.67 2.80
CA GLY A 268 -1.82 -2.84 3.44
C GLY A 268 -1.15 -3.31 4.74
N SER A 269 0.15 -3.06 4.93
CA SER A 269 0.88 -3.38 6.17
C SER A 269 0.96 -2.20 7.16
N LEU A 270 0.19 -1.14 6.97
CA LEU A 270 0.09 0.01 7.88
C LEU A 270 -0.13 -0.39 9.36
N PRO A 271 -0.89 -1.45 9.71
CA PRO A 271 -1.02 -1.88 11.10
C PRO A 271 0.31 -2.17 11.80
N LEU A 272 1.35 -2.56 11.05
CA LEU A 272 2.69 -2.78 11.60
C LEU A 272 3.30 -1.48 12.14
N ALA A 273 3.24 -0.40 11.35
CA ALA A 273 3.71 0.92 11.76
C ALA A 273 2.96 1.42 13.01
N VAL A 274 1.64 1.27 13.01
CA VAL A 274 0.79 1.67 14.17
C VAL A 274 1.19 0.90 15.43
N ALA A 275 1.30 -0.43 15.35
CA ALA A 275 1.67 -1.27 16.50
C ALA A 275 3.10 -1.04 16.98
N SER A 276 3.99 -0.58 16.11
CA SER A 276 5.38 -0.24 16.47
C SER A 276 5.55 1.19 17.00
N GLY A 277 4.46 1.95 17.14
CA GLY A 277 4.44 3.26 17.81
C GLY A 277 4.37 4.46 16.86
N VAL A 278 4.24 4.26 15.54
CA VAL A 278 4.10 5.34 14.56
C VAL A 278 2.77 5.23 13.82
N ASN A 279 1.75 5.90 14.34
CA ASN A 279 0.43 5.99 13.71
C ASN A 279 0.46 7.06 12.59
N LEU A 280 0.92 6.65 11.39
CA LEU A 280 1.14 7.57 10.26
C LEU A 280 -0.11 8.39 9.88
N PRO A 281 -1.34 7.81 9.79
CA PRO A 281 -2.56 8.58 9.55
C PRO A 281 -2.83 9.64 10.60
N ALA A 282 -2.70 9.31 11.87
CA ALA A 282 -2.94 10.25 12.96
C ALA A 282 -1.88 11.36 13.01
N ILE A 283 -0.62 11.01 12.77
CA ILE A 283 0.49 11.99 12.70
C ILE A 283 0.23 12.98 11.56
N LEU A 284 -0.12 12.52 10.36
CA LEU A 284 -0.45 13.39 9.23
C LEU A 284 -1.64 14.32 9.57
N CYS A 285 -2.70 13.77 10.15
CA CYS A 285 -3.86 14.55 10.55
C CYS A 285 -3.54 15.59 11.67
N GLY A 286 -2.64 15.25 12.60
CA GLY A 286 -2.15 16.20 13.61
C GLY A 286 -1.40 17.37 12.97
N LEU A 287 -0.50 17.09 12.02
CA LEU A 287 0.23 18.11 11.27
C LEU A 287 -0.71 19.03 10.48
N LEU A 288 -1.74 18.48 9.83
CA LEU A 288 -2.78 19.26 9.14
C LEU A 288 -3.56 20.17 10.10
N ARG A 289 -3.64 19.81 11.38
CA ARG A 289 -4.25 20.61 12.44
C ARG A 289 -3.29 21.62 13.09
N GLY A 290 -2.07 21.72 12.58
CA GLY A 290 -1.05 22.63 13.10
C GLY A 290 -0.25 22.07 14.28
N GLU A 291 -0.38 20.77 14.60
CA GLU A 291 0.48 20.14 15.60
C GLU A 291 1.92 20.02 15.05
N THR A 292 2.90 20.22 15.92
CA THR A 292 4.31 19.99 15.59
C THR A 292 4.67 18.54 15.89
N ALA A 293 5.48 17.91 15.03
CA ALA A 293 5.99 16.56 15.28
C ALA A 293 7.52 16.54 15.17
N ALA A 294 8.18 16.06 16.22
CA ALA A 294 9.55 15.59 16.10
C ALA A 294 9.58 14.25 15.37
N LEU A 295 10.68 13.94 14.69
CA LEU A 295 10.86 12.66 14.00
C LEU A 295 10.64 11.48 14.95
N ARG A 296 9.70 10.61 14.59
CA ARG A 296 9.38 9.37 15.32
C ARG A 296 9.78 8.16 14.49
N ARG A 297 10.53 7.24 15.07
CA ARG A 297 10.88 5.97 14.45
C ARG A 297 10.14 4.81 15.11
N ALA A 298 9.70 3.86 14.30
CA ALA A 298 9.06 2.64 14.76
C ALA A 298 9.99 1.78 15.60
N ARG A 299 9.47 1.14 16.65
CA ARG A 299 10.23 0.18 17.44
C ARG A 299 10.51 -1.08 16.62
N PRO A 300 11.75 -1.58 16.55
CA PRO A 300 12.07 -2.84 15.91
C PRO A 300 11.44 -4.06 16.61
N GLY A 301 11.32 -5.18 15.90
CA GLY A 301 10.88 -6.47 16.45
C GLY A 301 9.37 -6.67 16.57
N VAL A 302 8.55 -5.72 16.16
CA VAL A 302 7.08 -5.87 16.11
C VAL A 302 6.71 -6.72 14.91
N ALA A 303 5.84 -7.72 15.09
CA ALA A 303 5.39 -8.62 14.03
C ALA A 303 4.08 -8.14 13.38
N TYR A 304 3.92 -8.49 12.10
CA TYR A 304 2.71 -8.27 11.33
C TYR A 304 2.25 -9.55 10.64
N ARG A 305 0.94 -9.73 10.52
CA ARG A 305 0.34 -10.86 9.80
C ARG A 305 -0.96 -10.48 9.09
N TRP A 306 -1.01 -10.73 7.80
CA TRP A 306 -2.25 -10.88 7.07
C TRP A 306 -2.59 -12.37 7.02
N LEU A 307 -3.41 -12.83 7.97
CA LEU A 307 -3.64 -14.25 8.26
C LEU A 307 -4.01 -15.05 7.01
N GLU A 308 -4.99 -14.57 6.20
CA GLU A 308 -5.43 -15.26 4.99
C GLU A 308 -4.30 -15.46 3.98
N GLY A 309 -3.58 -14.37 3.66
CA GLY A 309 -2.46 -14.43 2.71
C GLY A 309 -1.31 -15.28 3.24
N ASP A 310 -1.04 -15.22 4.55
CA ASP A 310 0.01 -15.99 5.20
C ASP A 310 -0.29 -17.50 5.18
N LEU A 311 -1.52 -17.91 5.48
CA LEU A 311 -1.95 -19.29 5.38
C LEU A 311 -1.86 -19.81 3.94
N ARG A 312 -2.30 -19.02 2.97
CA ARG A 312 -2.19 -19.38 1.54
C ARG A 312 -0.74 -19.56 1.12
N HIS A 313 0.16 -18.65 1.51
CA HIS A 313 1.60 -18.76 1.25
C HIS A 313 2.15 -20.07 1.83
N ILE A 314 1.86 -20.36 3.10
CA ILE A 314 2.34 -21.56 3.78
C ILE A 314 1.82 -22.84 3.10
N ILE A 315 0.53 -22.91 2.78
CA ILE A 315 -0.07 -24.07 2.11
C ILE A 315 0.59 -24.30 0.74
N VAL A 316 0.74 -23.26 -0.07
CA VAL A 316 1.40 -23.38 -1.38
C VAL A 316 2.86 -23.78 -1.21
N GLY A 317 3.58 -23.17 -0.25
CA GLY A 317 4.97 -23.49 0.05
C GLY A 317 5.20 -24.96 0.42
N VAL A 318 4.32 -25.52 1.27
CA VAL A 318 4.38 -26.94 1.66
C VAL A 318 4.04 -27.84 0.47
N ARG A 319 2.98 -27.54 -0.28
CA ARG A 319 2.57 -28.34 -1.47
C ARG A 319 3.64 -28.34 -2.55
N SER A 320 4.32 -27.22 -2.77
CA SER A 320 5.41 -27.09 -3.75
C SER A 320 6.77 -27.55 -3.21
N ARG A 321 6.84 -28.09 -1.98
CA ARG A 321 8.06 -28.52 -1.28
C ARG A 321 9.10 -27.39 -1.08
N ARG A 322 8.71 -26.14 -1.23
CA ARG A 322 9.56 -24.96 -0.94
C ARG A 322 9.63 -24.69 0.57
N LEU A 323 8.68 -25.20 1.34
CA LEU A 323 8.61 -25.06 2.79
C LEU A 323 8.46 -26.43 3.44
N SER A 324 9.31 -26.76 4.42
CA SER A 324 9.14 -27.98 5.20
C SER A 324 7.95 -27.86 6.16
N VAL A 325 7.37 -28.98 6.58
CA VAL A 325 6.27 -29.00 7.56
C VAL A 325 6.71 -28.37 8.89
N ALA A 326 7.94 -28.61 9.31
CA ALA A 326 8.50 -27.99 10.53
C ALA A 326 8.60 -26.46 10.42
N ALA A 327 9.06 -25.97 9.27
CA ALA A 327 9.11 -24.51 8.98
C ALA A 327 7.69 -23.91 8.93
N ALA A 328 6.72 -24.62 8.34
CA ALA A 328 5.32 -24.22 8.32
C ALA A 328 4.74 -24.12 9.74
N ALA A 329 4.96 -25.11 10.58
CA ALA A 329 4.53 -25.10 11.98
C ALA A 329 5.18 -23.96 12.76
N SER A 330 6.48 -23.73 12.55
CA SER A 330 7.19 -22.60 13.15
C SER A 330 6.62 -21.25 12.72
N ALA A 331 6.29 -21.10 11.42
CA ALA A 331 5.69 -19.89 10.87
C ALA A 331 4.30 -19.59 11.45
N LEU A 332 3.56 -20.59 11.86
CA LEU A 332 2.22 -20.47 12.46
C LEU A 332 2.25 -20.16 13.96
N ARG A 333 3.39 -20.28 14.62
CA ARG A 333 3.49 -20.01 16.06
C ARG A 333 3.00 -18.58 16.37
N PRO A 334 2.14 -18.42 17.39
CA PRO A 334 1.77 -17.09 17.86
C PRO A 334 3.01 -16.31 18.32
N ARG A 335 3.09 -15.06 17.92
CA ARG A 335 4.08 -14.10 18.45
C ARG A 335 3.35 -13.04 19.24
N SER A 336 3.82 -12.72 20.43
CA SER A 336 3.30 -11.60 21.21
C SER A 336 3.37 -10.32 20.39
N HIS A 337 2.39 -9.44 20.55
CA HIS A 337 2.34 -8.14 19.87
C HIS A 337 2.30 -8.21 18.32
N THR A 338 1.67 -9.25 17.76
CA THR A 338 1.46 -9.32 16.31
C THR A 338 0.34 -8.37 15.88
N ALA A 339 0.66 -7.42 15.00
CA ALA A 339 -0.31 -6.59 14.32
C ALA A 339 -1.02 -7.39 13.24
N HIS A 340 -2.35 -7.41 13.26
CA HIS A 340 -3.15 -8.10 12.26
C HIS A 340 -3.75 -7.13 11.23
N SER A 341 -3.80 -7.55 9.97
CA SER A 341 -4.35 -6.73 8.89
C SER A 341 -5.88 -6.58 9.02
N VAL A 342 -6.64 -7.64 8.74
CA VAL A 342 -8.11 -7.60 8.75
C VAL A 342 -8.67 -8.14 10.06
N PHE A 343 -8.05 -9.17 10.63
CA PHE A 343 -8.52 -9.84 11.83
C PHE A 343 -8.46 -8.91 13.05
N SER A 344 -9.59 -8.79 13.77
CA SER A 344 -9.69 -8.06 15.04
C SER A 344 -10.92 -8.50 15.82
N LEU A 345 -10.73 -8.99 17.05
CA LEU A 345 -11.84 -9.32 17.94
C LEU A 345 -12.62 -8.08 18.36
N ARG A 346 -11.97 -6.92 18.42
CA ARG A 346 -12.60 -5.65 18.79
C ARG A 346 -13.37 -5.00 17.64
N ASP A 347 -13.22 -5.50 16.40
CA ASP A 347 -13.87 -4.96 15.21
C ASP A 347 -14.11 -6.09 14.19
N PRO A 348 -15.08 -6.99 14.45
CA PRO A 348 -15.29 -8.21 13.67
C PRO A 348 -15.96 -7.99 12.30
N GLY A 349 -16.57 -6.83 12.05
CA GLY A 349 -17.28 -6.54 10.81
C GLY A 349 -16.47 -6.80 9.54
N PRO A 350 -15.22 -6.25 9.42
CA PRO A 350 -14.40 -6.46 8.23
C PRO A 350 -14.09 -7.93 7.93
N GLN A 351 -13.80 -8.75 8.95
CA GLN A 351 -13.52 -10.15 8.73
C GLN A 351 -14.77 -10.94 8.33
N LEU A 352 -15.95 -10.58 8.82
CA LEU A 352 -17.22 -11.16 8.38
C LEU A 352 -17.54 -10.77 6.93
N ALA A 353 -17.31 -9.51 6.55
CA ALA A 353 -17.43 -9.06 5.16
C ALA A 353 -16.47 -9.83 4.24
N ARG A 354 -15.22 -10.03 4.68
CA ARG A 354 -14.23 -10.83 3.93
C ARG A 354 -14.68 -12.28 3.75
N LEU A 355 -15.17 -12.90 4.79
CA LEU A 355 -15.66 -14.29 4.74
C LEU A 355 -16.83 -14.43 3.74
N ARG A 356 -17.81 -13.51 3.81
CA ARG A 356 -18.93 -13.47 2.86
C ARG A 356 -18.45 -13.34 1.42
N HIS A 357 -17.47 -12.47 1.16
CA HIS A 357 -16.87 -12.29 -0.16
C HIS A 357 -16.20 -13.58 -0.67
N ILE A 358 -15.43 -14.28 0.18
CA ILE A 358 -14.78 -15.55 -0.18
C ILE A 358 -15.83 -16.62 -0.52
N LEU A 359 -16.87 -16.77 0.30
CA LEU A 359 -17.95 -17.75 0.05
C LEU A 359 -18.70 -17.44 -1.25
N ALA A 360 -19.03 -16.18 -1.51
CA ALA A 360 -19.68 -15.76 -2.74
C ALA A 360 -18.81 -15.97 -3.99
N SER A 361 -17.48 -15.88 -3.86
CA SER A 361 -16.53 -16.12 -4.96
C SER A 361 -16.29 -17.61 -5.21
N ALA A 362 -16.43 -18.47 -4.20
CA ALA A 362 -16.27 -19.92 -4.32
C ALA A 362 -17.50 -20.62 -4.93
N GLY A 363 -18.66 -19.96 -4.92
CA GLY A 363 -19.91 -20.46 -5.51
C GLY A 363 -20.13 -20.05 -6.97
N ARG A 364 -19.17 -19.31 -7.57
CA ARG A 364 -19.13 -18.95 -9.00
C ARG A 364 -18.05 -19.74 -9.73
#